data_e191be352b1016bede1a11e5c5e5fc3e
#
_entry.id   e191be352b1016bede1a11e5c5e5fc3e
#
_cell.length_a   1.000
_cell.length_b   1.000
_cell.length_c   1.000
_cell.angle_alpha   90.00
_cell.angle_beta   90.00
_cell.angle_gamma   90.00
#
_symmetry.space_group_name_H-M   'P 1'
#
loop_
_entity.id
_entity.type
_entity.pdbx_description
1 polymer ?
#
loop_
_entity_poly.entity_id
_entity_poly.type
_entity_poly.pdbx_seq_one_letter_code
_entity_poly.pdbx_strand_id
1 'polypeptide(L)'
;NRSSNMTNFLPTFGSSYNYIHRNEERTSPSLLTGKDIVTSPADQYTFTTTFTQPIFTGFGLINEYKLTELGLDRAEVSAKLTRQDVILDAKNAYFSVLKTQKLLEVSQQTVTSISSQKEVSENFYKVGLSPLNDLLQSQVQLANARQQLTVAQNNLEIAKTQFNTVLRRPVNAPVSLLQELDYTSYNDTLDS
;
A
#
# COMPACT_ATOMS: atom_id res chain seq x y z
N ASN A 1 8.69 -19.95 -4.54
CA ASN A 1 10.00 -19.98 -3.83
C ASN A 1 11.03 -20.75 -4.67
N ARG A 2 12.17 -20.11 -5.03
CA ARG A 2 13.25 -20.71 -5.85
C ARG A 2 13.76 -22.05 -5.27
N SER A 3 13.99 -22.11 -3.96
CA SER A 3 14.42 -23.31 -3.25
C SER A 3 13.35 -24.43 -3.27
N SER A 4 12.06 -24.09 -3.25
CA SER A 4 10.98 -25.06 -3.32
C SER A 4 10.91 -25.74 -4.71
N ASN A 5 11.19 -24.99 -5.79
CA ASN A 5 11.20 -25.56 -7.14
C ASN A 5 12.47 -26.36 -7.45
N MET A 6 13.58 -26.09 -6.74
CA MET A 6 14.77 -26.96 -6.81
C MET A 6 14.50 -28.34 -6.19
N THR A 7 13.66 -28.43 -5.17
CA THR A 7 13.33 -29.74 -4.56
C THR A 7 12.52 -30.65 -5.48
N ASN A 8 11.85 -30.09 -6.51
CA ASN A 8 11.10 -30.90 -7.50
C ASN A 8 12.03 -31.74 -8.40
N PHE A 9 13.33 -31.43 -8.43
CA PHE A 9 14.35 -32.27 -9.11
C PHE A 9 14.87 -33.40 -8.25
N LEU A 10 14.58 -33.40 -6.94
CA LEU A 10 15.03 -34.42 -6.00
C LEU A 10 14.01 -35.55 -5.90
N PRO A 11 14.46 -36.76 -5.51
CA PRO A 11 13.55 -37.85 -5.27
C PRO A 11 12.63 -37.53 -4.09
N THR A 12 11.39 -37.93 -4.21
CA THR A 12 10.41 -37.90 -3.11
C THR A 12 10.23 -39.29 -2.52
N PHE A 13 10.17 -39.35 -1.19
CA PHE A 13 9.96 -40.55 -0.44
C PHE A 13 8.64 -40.43 0.33
N GLY A 14 7.75 -41.37 0.11
CA GLY A 14 6.46 -41.46 0.80
C GLY A 14 6.28 -42.81 1.48
N SER A 15 5.68 -42.84 2.66
CA SER A 15 5.32 -44.04 3.36
C SER A 15 3.88 -43.94 3.84
N SER A 16 3.08 -44.95 3.60
CA SER A 16 1.70 -45.07 4.05
C SER A 16 1.40 -46.43 4.65
N TYR A 17 0.62 -46.42 5.69
CA TYR A 17 0.08 -47.61 6.33
C TYR A 17 -1.45 -47.54 6.28
N ASN A 18 -2.07 -48.59 5.74
CA ASN A 18 -3.51 -48.68 5.63
C ASN A 18 -3.98 -49.99 6.31
N TYR A 19 -4.95 -49.84 7.22
CA TYR A 19 -5.65 -50.97 7.86
C TYR A 19 -7.09 -50.95 7.42
N ILE A 20 -7.57 -52.10 6.92
CA ILE A 20 -8.96 -52.30 6.51
C ILE A 20 -9.51 -53.47 7.31
N HIS A 21 -10.57 -53.21 8.09
CA HIS A 21 -11.35 -54.21 8.75
C HIS A 21 -12.66 -54.42 8.00
N ARG A 22 -13.01 -55.66 7.69
CA ARG A 22 -14.28 -56.07 7.09
C ARG A 22 -15.04 -56.94 8.06
N ASN A 23 -16.35 -56.79 8.10
CA ASN A 23 -17.19 -57.58 9.00
C ASN A 23 -17.23 -59.07 8.64
N GLU A 24 -16.97 -59.41 7.36
CA GLU A 24 -16.97 -60.79 6.87
C GLU A 24 -15.82 -61.06 5.91
N GLU A 25 -15.24 -62.24 5.99
CA GLU A 25 -14.26 -62.71 5.02
C GLU A 25 -14.97 -63.10 3.71
N ARG A 26 -14.35 -62.79 2.59
CA ARG A 26 -14.82 -63.24 1.29
C ARG A 26 -14.08 -64.51 0.89
N THR A 27 -14.85 -65.62 0.68
CA THR A 27 -14.32 -66.85 0.16
C THR A 27 -14.84 -67.10 -1.26
N SER A 28 -14.05 -67.77 -2.08
CA SER A 28 -14.44 -68.25 -3.41
C SER A 28 -14.03 -69.67 -3.62
N PRO A 29 -14.86 -70.49 -4.29
CA PRO A 29 -14.52 -71.90 -4.56
C PRO A 29 -13.32 -71.99 -5.52
N SER A 30 -12.31 -72.74 -5.17
CA SER A 30 -11.17 -73.05 -6.03
C SER A 30 -11.57 -73.96 -7.16
N LEU A 31 -11.32 -73.55 -8.40
CA LEU A 31 -11.59 -74.37 -9.57
C LEU A 31 -10.71 -75.65 -9.64
N LEU A 32 -9.62 -75.73 -8.89
CA LEU A 32 -8.65 -76.83 -8.90
C LEU A 32 -8.91 -77.83 -7.79
N THR A 33 -9.40 -77.46 -6.60
CA THR A 33 -9.50 -78.30 -5.41
C THR A 33 -10.91 -78.40 -4.89
N GLY A 34 -11.87 -77.61 -5.39
CA GLY A 34 -13.26 -77.58 -4.89
C GLY A 34 -13.41 -77.02 -3.46
N LYS A 35 -12.35 -76.59 -2.81
CA LYS A 35 -12.39 -76.01 -1.47
C LYS A 35 -12.46 -74.50 -1.55
N ASP A 36 -13.18 -73.89 -0.61
CA ASP A 36 -13.23 -72.45 -0.48
C ASP A 36 -11.89 -71.92 -0.05
N ILE A 37 -11.39 -70.95 -0.80
CA ILE A 37 -10.19 -70.13 -0.46
C ILE A 37 -10.62 -68.74 -0.05
N VAL A 38 -10.01 -68.22 1.04
CA VAL A 38 -10.21 -66.83 1.49
C VAL A 38 -9.56 -65.92 0.46
N THR A 39 -10.38 -65.20 -0.30
CA THR A 39 -9.93 -64.25 -1.31
C THR A 39 -9.74 -62.84 -0.73
N SER A 40 -10.41 -62.56 0.39
CA SER A 40 -10.25 -61.28 1.08
C SER A 40 -10.43 -61.48 2.59
N PRO A 41 -9.35 -61.40 3.39
CA PRO A 41 -9.42 -61.57 4.84
C PRO A 41 -10.20 -60.43 5.50
N ALA A 42 -10.75 -60.69 6.71
CA ALA A 42 -11.45 -59.69 7.51
C ALA A 42 -10.55 -58.53 7.86
N ASP A 43 -9.30 -58.80 8.21
CA ASP A 43 -8.31 -57.79 8.56
C ASP A 43 -7.20 -57.75 7.51
N GLN A 44 -7.01 -56.59 6.90
CA GLN A 44 -5.98 -56.34 5.90
C GLN A 44 -5.08 -55.21 6.31
N TYR A 45 -3.79 -55.47 6.40
CA TYR A 45 -2.74 -54.52 6.71
C TYR A 45 -1.90 -54.31 5.46
N THR A 46 -1.80 -53.08 5.02
CA THR A 46 -1.01 -52.71 3.83
C THR A 46 -0.02 -51.61 4.21
N PHE A 47 1.25 -51.92 4.10
CA PHE A 47 2.32 -50.92 4.23
C PHE A 47 2.91 -50.69 2.84
N THR A 48 2.87 -49.42 2.41
CA THR A 48 3.39 -48.99 1.09
C THR A 48 4.46 -47.96 1.27
N THR A 49 5.64 -48.23 0.70
CA THR A 49 6.73 -47.26 0.61
C THR A 49 6.94 -46.93 -0.86
N THR A 50 6.89 -45.65 -1.18
CA THR A 50 7.03 -45.13 -2.55
C THR A 50 8.23 -44.23 -2.65
N PHE A 51 9.10 -44.51 -3.60
CA PHE A 51 10.21 -43.67 -4.00
C PHE A 51 9.95 -43.18 -5.43
N THR A 52 9.88 -41.85 -5.62
CA THR A 52 9.59 -41.28 -6.94
C THR A 52 10.69 -40.30 -7.32
N GLN A 53 11.37 -40.58 -8.41
CA GLN A 53 12.39 -39.74 -9.00
C GLN A 53 11.97 -39.37 -10.43
N PRO A 54 11.70 -38.10 -10.73
CA PRO A 54 11.46 -37.65 -12.09
C PRO A 54 12.78 -37.70 -12.89
N ILE A 55 12.81 -38.52 -13.93
CA ILE A 55 13.99 -38.68 -14.80
C ILE A 55 13.91 -37.70 -15.98
N PHE A 56 12.71 -37.61 -16.59
CA PHE A 56 12.47 -36.70 -17.70
C PHE A 56 11.04 -36.21 -17.70
N THR A 57 10.87 -34.87 -17.73
CA THR A 57 9.58 -34.18 -17.67
C THR A 57 9.33 -33.28 -18.90
N GLY A 58 9.96 -33.57 -20.03
CA GLY A 58 9.81 -32.77 -21.25
C GLY A 58 10.25 -31.30 -21.05
N PHE A 59 11.30 -31.04 -20.29
CA PHE A 59 11.79 -29.71 -19.89
C PHE A 59 10.83 -28.90 -18.98
N GLY A 60 9.71 -29.49 -18.52
CA GLY A 60 8.73 -28.80 -17.68
C GLY A 60 9.37 -28.22 -16.42
N LEU A 61 10.13 -29.03 -15.65
CA LEU A 61 10.79 -28.58 -14.42
C LEU A 61 11.82 -27.46 -14.67
N ILE A 62 12.57 -27.53 -15.79
CA ILE A 62 13.55 -26.52 -16.15
C ILE A 62 12.86 -25.18 -16.45
N ASN A 63 11.76 -25.22 -17.20
CA ASN A 63 11.00 -24.01 -17.53
C ASN A 63 10.29 -23.43 -16.31
N GLU A 64 9.77 -24.27 -15.41
CA GLU A 64 9.20 -23.84 -14.13
C GLU A 64 10.26 -23.16 -13.25
N TYR A 65 11.46 -23.70 -13.19
CA TYR A 65 12.58 -23.05 -12.49
C TYR A 65 12.91 -21.68 -13.07
N LYS A 66 13.01 -21.55 -14.42
CA LYS A 66 13.23 -20.26 -15.10
C LYS A 66 12.11 -19.27 -14.84
N LEU A 67 10.86 -19.71 -14.85
CA LEU A 67 9.72 -18.85 -14.49
C LEU A 67 9.81 -18.31 -13.06
N THR A 68 10.30 -19.15 -12.13
CA THR A 68 10.51 -18.71 -10.74
C THR A 68 11.65 -17.69 -10.62
N GLU A 69 12.70 -17.83 -11.42
CA GLU A 69 13.81 -16.87 -11.49
C GLU A 69 13.35 -15.53 -12.03
N LEU A 70 12.62 -15.51 -13.15
CA LEU A 70 12.00 -14.30 -13.68
C LEU A 70 10.99 -13.68 -12.69
N GLY A 71 10.28 -14.51 -11.91
CA GLY A 71 9.40 -14.08 -10.84
C GLY A 71 10.15 -13.35 -9.70
N LEU A 72 11.38 -13.76 -9.39
CA LEU A 72 12.24 -13.05 -8.43
C LEU A 72 12.67 -11.69 -8.97
N ASP A 73 13.17 -11.64 -10.22
CA ASP A 73 13.57 -10.38 -10.86
C ASP A 73 12.42 -9.39 -10.92
N ARG A 74 11.23 -9.87 -11.28
CA ARG A 74 10.00 -9.05 -11.25
C ARG A 74 9.71 -8.50 -9.85
N ALA A 75 9.86 -9.33 -8.81
CA ALA A 75 9.62 -8.89 -7.44
C ALA A 75 10.63 -7.84 -6.98
N GLU A 76 11.91 -7.96 -7.38
CA GLU A 76 12.94 -6.97 -7.10
C GLU A 76 12.67 -5.62 -7.79
N VAL A 77 12.30 -5.65 -9.07
CA VAL A 77 11.92 -4.44 -9.82
C VAL A 77 10.68 -3.80 -9.19
N SER A 78 9.66 -4.59 -8.83
CA SER A 78 8.46 -4.09 -8.16
C SER A 78 8.77 -3.45 -6.80
N ALA A 79 9.70 -4.02 -6.03
CA ALA A 79 10.14 -3.42 -4.77
C ALA A 79 10.85 -2.07 -4.98
N LYS A 80 11.69 -1.94 -6.03
CA LYS A 80 12.32 -0.67 -6.39
C LYS A 80 11.28 0.38 -6.77
N LEU A 81 10.29 0.00 -7.57
CA LEU A 81 9.21 0.88 -8.00
C LEU A 81 8.38 1.37 -6.81
N THR A 82 7.97 0.47 -5.92
CA THR A 82 7.26 0.82 -4.69
C THR A 82 8.06 1.79 -3.82
N ARG A 83 9.38 1.59 -3.74
CA ARG A 83 10.25 2.53 -3.00
C ARG A 83 10.25 3.93 -3.63
N GLN A 84 10.28 4.03 -4.97
CA GLN A 84 10.20 5.31 -5.67
C GLN A 84 8.85 6.00 -5.43
N ASP A 85 7.73 5.24 -5.47
CA ASP A 85 6.40 5.75 -5.20
C ASP A 85 6.30 6.33 -3.79
N VAL A 86 6.80 5.61 -2.78
CA VAL A 86 6.80 6.10 -1.38
C VAL A 86 7.63 7.39 -1.24
N ILE A 87 8.78 7.48 -1.92
CA ILE A 87 9.59 8.72 -1.90
C ILE A 87 8.84 9.87 -2.57
N LEU A 88 8.16 9.61 -3.68
CA LEU A 88 7.36 10.62 -4.39
C LEU A 88 6.20 11.10 -3.52
N ASP A 89 5.47 10.19 -2.89
CA ASP A 89 4.37 10.52 -1.97
C ASP A 89 4.85 11.36 -0.79
N ALA A 90 5.99 11.01 -0.20
CA ALA A 90 6.58 11.80 0.88
C ALA A 90 6.97 13.21 0.43
N LYS A 91 7.55 13.36 -0.78
CA LYS A 91 7.87 14.67 -1.35
C LYS A 91 6.61 15.49 -1.63
N ASN A 92 5.59 14.89 -2.22
CA ASN A 92 4.31 15.55 -2.50
C ASN A 92 3.63 16.02 -1.22
N ALA A 93 3.61 15.19 -0.17
CA ALA A 93 3.07 15.57 1.13
C ALA A 93 3.86 16.72 1.78
N TYR A 94 5.20 16.69 1.68
CA TYR A 94 6.07 17.79 2.15
C TYR A 94 5.74 19.12 1.46
N PHE A 95 5.68 19.13 0.13
CA PHE A 95 5.35 20.33 -0.63
C PHE A 95 3.92 20.81 -0.38
N SER A 96 2.98 19.90 -0.12
CA SER A 96 1.62 20.26 0.27
C SER A 96 1.58 21.04 1.57
N VAL A 97 2.35 20.64 2.60
CA VAL A 97 2.45 21.38 3.86
C VAL A 97 3.07 22.75 3.64
N LEU A 98 4.18 22.85 2.88
CA LEU A 98 4.81 24.14 2.59
C LEU A 98 3.86 25.09 1.85
N LYS A 99 3.16 24.60 0.84
CA LYS A 99 2.17 25.37 0.08
C LYS A 99 1.06 25.89 0.98
N THR A 100 0.45 25.04 1.81
CA THR A 100 -0.64 25.44 2.71
C THR A 100 -0.17 26.39 3.80
N GLN A 101 1.08 26.25 4.26
CA GLN A 101 1.69 27.19 5.20
C GLN A 101 1.85 28.58 4.59
N LYS A 102 2.30 28.67 3.33
CA LYS A 102 2.40 29.96 2.61
C LYS A 102 1.02 30.56 2.32
N LEU A 103 0.03 29.75 1.99
CA LEU A 103 -1.34 30.23 1.82
C LEU A 103 -1.94 30.77 3.12
N LEU A 104 -1.63 30.16 4.25
CA LEU A 104 -2.02 30.68 5.56
C LEU A 104 -1.40 32.04 5.83
N GLU A 105 -0.09 32.22 5.58
CA GLU A 105 0.62 33.49 5.73
C GLU A 105 -0.04 34.59 4.88
N VAL A 106 -0.31 34.31 3.59
CA VAL A 106 -1.00 35.25 2.69
C VAL A 106 -2.40 35.60 3.19
N SER A 107 -3.16 34.60 3.70
CA SER A 107 -4.50 34.84 4.25
C SER A 107 -4.47 35.70 5.50
N GLN A 108 -3.46 35.56 6.35
CA GLN A 108 -3.23 36.42 7.52
C GLN A 108 -2.94 37.89 7.12
N GLN A 109 -2.05 38.05 6.14
CA GLN A 109 -1.73 39.37 5.60
C GLN A 109 -2.96 40.03 4.96
N THR A 110 -3.78 39.24 4.24
CA THR A 110 -5.02 39.73 3.62
C THR A 110 -6.00 40.25 4.69
N VAL A 111 -6.20 39.50 5.79
CA VAL A 111 -7.06 39.96 6.90
C VAL A 111 -6.54 41.24 7.50
N THR A 112 -5.24 41.37 7.70
CA THR A 112 -4.63 42.59 8.24
C THR A 112 -4.87 43.76 7.32
N SER A 113 -4.64 43.62 6.01
CA SER A 113 -4.84 44.68 5.01
C SER A 113 -6.31 45.12 4.93
N ILE A 114 -7.25 44.16 4.85
CA ILE A 114 -8.69 44.50 4.78
C ILE A 114 -9.18 45.08 6.09
N SER A 115 -8.63 44.68 7.23
CA SER A 115 -8.96 45.25 8.53
C SER A 115 -8.57 46.74 8.60
N SER A 116 -7.38 47.09 8.11
CA SER A 116 -6.94 48.49 8.02
C SER A 116 -7.81 49.28 7.05
N GLN A 117 -8.17 48.72 5.90
CA GLN A 117 -9.07 49.39 4.94
C GLN A 117 -10.47 49.62 5.56
N LYS A 118 -10.99 48.66 6.32
CA LYS A 118 -12.28 48.80 7.05
C LYS A 118 -12.20 49.95 8.07
N GLU A 119 -11.10 50.08 8.79
CA GLU A 119 -10.89 51.15 9.74
C GLU A 119 -10.89 52.55 9.05
N VAL A 120 -10.26 52.67 7.90
CA VAL A 120 -10.29 53.90 7.09
C VAL A 120 -11.72 54.20 6.63
N SER A 121 -12.47 53.22 6.12
CA SER A 121 -13.87 53.38 5.71
C SER A 121 -14.77 53.82 6.87
N GLU A 122 -14.54 53.25 8.05
CA GLU A 122 -15.25 53.62 9.28
C GLU A 122 -15.00 55.05 9.69
N ASN A 123 -13.73 55.52 9.61
CA ASN A 123 -13.37 56.89 9.94
C ASN A 123 -13.99 57.89 8.95
N PHE A 124 -13.99 57.60 7.63
CA PHE A 124 -14.65 58.43 6.64
C PHE A 124 -16.16 58.53 6.86
N TYR A 125 -16.80 57.40 7.20
CA TYR A 125 -18.21 57.42 7.54
C TYR A 125 -18.50 58.28 8.78
N LYS A 126 -17.71 58.18 9.85
CA LYS A 126 -17.88 58.95 11.09
C LYS A 126 -17.81 60.47 10.87
N VAL A 127 -16.97 60.90 9.91
CA VAL A 127 -16.83 62.33 9.57
C VAL A 127 -17.75 62.79 8.43
N GLY A 128 -18.67 61.88 7.95
CA GLY A 128 -19.64 62.21 6.91
C GLY A 128 -19.11 62.29 5.49
N LEU A 129 -17.88 61.79 5.24
CA LEU A 129 -17.23 61.79 3.92
C LEU A 129 -17.55 60.56 3.07
N SER A 130 -18.17 59.51 3.62
CA SER A 130 -18.52 58.27 2.93
C SER A 130 -19.92 57.80 3.37
N PRO A 131 -20.72 57.21 2.45
CA PRO A 131 -22.01 56.64 2.77
C PRO A 131 -21.87 55.35 3.61
N LEU A 132 -22.94 55.06 4.38
CA LEU A 132 -22.99 53.82 5.18
C LEU A 132 -22.74 52.53 4.37
N ASN A 133 -23.16 52.53 3.10
CA ASN A 133 -23.00 51.36 2.23
C ASN A 133 -21.52 50.96 2.08
N ASP A 134 -20.59 51.94 1.96
CA ASP A 134 -19.16 51.65 1.81
C ASP A 134 -18.57 51.00 3.07
N LEU A 135 -19.02 51.45 4.25
CA LEU A 135 -18.65 50.82 5.53
C LEU A 135 -19.16 49.40 5.62
N LEU A 136 -20.46 49.16 5.28
CA LEU A 136 -21.05 47.83 5.31
C LEU A 136 -20.35 46.88 4.33
N GLN A 137 -19.99 47.39 3.14
CA GLN A 137 -19.25 46.59 2.15
C GLN A 137 -17.86 46.20 2.68
N SER A 138 -17.14 47.10 3.32
CA SER A 138 -15.83 46.82 3.92
C SER A 138 -15.94 45.79 5.09
N GLN A 139 -17.01 45.85 5.85
CA GLN A 139 -17.29 44.85 6.89
C GLN A 139 -17.54 43.47 6.31
N VAL A 140 -18.31 43.34 5.22
CA VAL A 140 -18.54 42.10 4.50
C VAL A 140 -17.22 41.55 3.95
N GLN A 141 -16.38 42.37 3.35
CA GLN A 141 -15.05 41.98 2.87
C GLN A 141 -14.16 41.42 3.99
N LEU A 142 -14.17 42.05 5.17
CA LEU A 142 -13.42 41.58 6.33
C LEU A 142 -13.96 40.24 6.84
N ALA A 143 -15.28 40.07 6.89
CA ALA A 143 -15.89 38.81 7.28
C ALA A 143 -15.50 37.64 6.32
N ASN A 144 -15.51 37.92 5.02
CA ASN A 144 -15.08 36.95 4.01
C ASN A 144 -13.59 36.60 4.13
N ALA A 145 -12.73 37.59 4.36
CA ALA A 145 -11.30 37.38 4.56
C ALA A 145 -11.02 36.52 5.81
N ARG A 146 -11.73 36.74 6.90
CA ARG A 146 -11.66 35.92 8.13
C ARG A 146 -12.10 34.48 7.88
N GLN A 147 -13.18 34.30 7.12
CA GLN A 147 -13.62 32.96 6.73
C GLN A 147 -12.53 32.22 5.92
N GLN A 148 -11.91 32.90 4.93
CA GLN A 148 -10.82 32.34 4.14
C GLN A 148 -9.60 31.98 5.01
N LEU A 149 -9.28 32.80 6.01
CA LEU A 149 -8.21 32.49 6.97
C LEU A 149 -8.52 31.20 7.75
N THR A 150 -9.76 31.02 8.22
CA THR A 150 -10.16 29.80 8.91
C THR A 150 -10.04 28.56 8.00
N VAL A 151 -10.42 28.69 6.73
CA VAL A 151 -10.25 27.61 5.73
C VAL A 151 -8.76 27.30 5.52
N ALA A 152 -7.91 28.34 5.42
CA ALA A 152 -6.48 28.13 5.26
C ALA A 152 -5.83 27.44 6.48
N GLN A 153 -6.27 27.77 7.70
CA GLN A 153 -5.84 27.11 8.93
C GLN A 153 -6.21 25.62 8.91
N ASN A 154 -7.46 25.31 8.57
CA ASN A 154 -7.93 23.91 8.49
C ASN A 154 -7.16 23.14 7.42
N ASN A 155 -6.92 23.74 6.25
CA ASN A 155 -6.18 23.09 5.17
C ASN A 155 -4.73 22.77 5.59
N LEU A 156 -4.09 23.64 6.36
CA LEU A 156 -2.75 23.38 6.90
C LEU A 156 -2.77 22.18 7.87
N GLU A 157 -3.74 22.10 8.77
CA GLU A 157 -3.84 20.96 9.70
C GLU A 157 -4.12 19.66 8.96
N ILE A 158 -4.96 19.68 7.93
CA ILE A 158 -5.19 18.50 7.05
C ILE A 158 -3.89 18.10 6.36
N ALA A 159 -3.14 19.05 5.79
CA ALA A 159 -1.88 18.75 5.12
C ALA A 159 -0.83 18.16 6.09
N LYS A 160 -0.71 18.67 7.31
CA LYS A 160 0.15 18.10 8.37
C LYS A 160 -0.25 16.68 8.75
N THR A 161 -1.55 16.44 8.88
CA THR A 161 -2.12 15.11 9.16
C THR A 161 -1.77 14.12 8.06
N GLN A 162 -1.94 14.50 6.80
CA GLN A 162 -1.59 13.68 5.64
C GLN A 162 -0.09 13.39 5.59
N PHE A 163 0.76 14.39 5.82
CA PHE A 163 2.20 14.23 5.89
C PHE A 163 2.62 13.23 6.97
N ASN A 164 2.06 13.33 8.18
CA ASN A 164 2.32 12.38 9.25
C ASN A 164 1.86 10.96 8.89
N THR A 165 0.71 10.83 8.21
CA THR A 165 0.19 9.54 7.75
C THR A 165 1.10 8.87 6.73
N VAL A 166 1.58 9.61 5.73
CA VAL A 166 2.54 9.11 4.72
C VAL A 166 3.83 8.62 5.39
N LEU A 167 4.32 9.34 6.39
CA LEU A 167 5.52 8.98 7.16
C LEU A 167 5.27 7.95 8.27
N ARG A 168 4.04 7.43 8.41
CA ARG A 168 3.63 6.51 9.48
C ARG A 168 3.93 7.04 10.89
N ARG A 169 3.84 8.36 11.08
CA ARG A 169 3.97 9.02 12.38
C ARG A 169 2.59 9.16 13.05
N PRO A 170 2.52 9.39 14.37
CA PRO A 170 1.27 9.76 15.02
C PRO A 170 0.63 10.97 14.31
N VAL A 171 -0.69 10.90 14.06
CA VAL A 171 -1.44 11.90 13.27
C VAL A 171 -1.24 13.33 13.80
N ASN A 172 -1.18 13.48 15.13
CA ASN A 172 -1.03 14.76 15.82
C ASN A 172 0.43 15.13 16.12
N ALA A 173 1.42 14.42 15.54
CA ALA A 173 2.82 14.74 15.75
C ALA A 173 3.14 16.15 15.22
N PRO A 174 3.93 16.96 15.94
CA PRO A 174 4.30 18.28 15.47
C PRO A 174 5.14 18.18 14.19
N VAL A 175 4.81 19.03 13.22
CA VAL A 175 5.49 19.12 11.92
C VAL A 175 6.22 20.47 11.86
N SER A 176 7.56 20.38 11.82
CA SER A 176 8.44 21.53 11.55
C SER A 176 9.22 21.23 10.28
N LEU A 177 9.06 22.09 9.26
CA LEU A 177 9.71 21.93 7.97
C LEU A 177 10.77 23.02 7.78
N LEU A 178 11.86 22.65 7.12
CA LEU A 178 12.84 23.63 6.63
C LEU A 178 12.21 24.40 5.45
N GLN A 179 12.23 25.71 5.52
CA GLN A 179 11.59 26.58 4.51
C GLN A 179 12.52 26.91 3.33
N GLU A 180 13.80 26.64 3.45
CA GLU A 180 14.75 26.87 2.36
C GLU A 180 14.69 25.70 1.36
N LEU A 181 14.21 26.05 0.16
CA LEU A 181 14.25 25.15 -0.99
C LEU A 181 15.41 25.58 -1.87
N ASP A 182 16.50 24.83 -1.86
CA ASP A 182 17.60 25.01 -2.80
C ASP A 182 17.15 24.46 -4.17
N TYR A 183 17.12 25.34 -5.17
CA TYR A 183 16.79 24.96 -6.53
C TYR A 183 18.05 24.43 -7.23
N THR A 184 18.09 23.12 -7.44
CA THR A 184 19.09 22.50 -8.31
C THR A 184 18.45 22.21 -9.66
N SER A 185 18.97 22.76 -10.75
CA SER A 185 18.47 22.45 -12.09
C SER A 185 18.75 20.98 -12.41
N TYR A 186 17.69 20.26 -12.79
CA TYR A 186 17.81 18.88 -13.27
C TYR A 186 18.16 18.88 -14.76
N ASN A 187 19.36 18.41 -15.09
CA ASN A 187 19.90 18.44 -16.46
C ASN A 187 19.95 17.03 -17.12
N ASP A 188 19.39 16.01 -16.48
CA ASP A 188 19.35 14.68 -17.09
C ASP A 188 18.33 14.63 -18.22
N THR A 189 18.76 14.14 -19.38
CA THR A 189 17.89 13.82 -20.51
C THR A 189 17.13 12.52 -20.25
N LEU A 190 15.89 12.40 -20.77
CA LEU A 190 15.03 11.22 -20.63
C LEU A 190 15.59 9.94 -21.26
N ASP A 191 16.75 10.01 -21.92
CA ASP A 191 17.36 8.92 -22.68
C ASP A 191 18.48 8.16 -21.92
N SER A 192 18.55 8.29 -20.59
CA SER A 192 19.53 7.59 -19.75
C SER A 192 18.92 6.50 -18.88
#